data_760a17113a13c3be3bccd77c372ab228
#
_entry.id   760a17113a13c3be3bccd77c372ab228
#
_cell.length_a   1.000
_cell.length_b   1.000
_cell.length_c   1.000
_cell.angle_alpha   90.00
_cell.angle_beta   90.00
_cell.angle_gamma   90.00
#
_symmetry.space_group_name_H-M   'P 1'
#
loop_
_entity.id
_entity.type
_entity.pdbx_description
1 polymer ?
#
loop_
_entity_poly.entity_id
_entity_poly.type
_entity_poly.pdbx_seq_one_letter_code
_entity_poly.pdbx_strand_id
1 'polypeptide(L)'
;MRYLVLGPVATMRDGWMRSIPSEKVRTLLAALLLHPNEQMSVTQLTDRVWNGDAPASPRRALQTNVVRLRRELPWNDSVVTTPAGYLMRVEPDDLDLTVFRRLLDEAAATTDLEREAELLRRALQLWRGPACADVPSGVIQEYDVLALTERRLRAVERRLEVDLLVDHFDGLVAELRALTAEFPLRERFWALLMAALHRQGRQAEALETYHTVSHRLADGLGIDPGVDLRKIHQEILTGRGQHELLSPRTTVTVHGPPTVPSSLPTDDPQFAGRDRELAAIDEFVRDVDSGAPAAPRTVVIDGPAGMGKSALALRWSTLNAHRFPDGHLYVDLAGFGPTAPLEPVDALGLLLQSLGTPVEQIPDSSLARAAMFRLRTSGLRMLVVLDNAASSDQVRALLPGASCLTIVTSRNQLRGLATRHAVRRVTVPRLSPGDACALIGAVVGGRIDPGSQEVRRLVELCDRTPLALRIVAEKVARLPHVSLPHLLRDLIEDEERLEAPADFDANLVNFRTVLSWSTRSLDAQSLILLRRLATDAGEEFSLTAAAELAAVPPTVVRSPLDRLVAINLLGQEGQYRYRLSPLVRAVAVGLTTSSASLSVPVTRLVGTAMALKAV
;
A
#
# COMPACT_ATOMS: atom_id res chain seq x y z
N MET A 1 22.13 -28.70 -5.82
CA MET A 1 21.29 -28.00 -4.80
C MET A 1 21.45 -28.70 -3.47
N ARG A 2 21.72 -27.94 -2.40
CA ARG A 2 21.86 -28.44 -1.01
C ARG A 2 20.66 -28.05 -0.14
N TYR A 3 19.96 -26.98 -0.50
CA TYR A 3 18.87 -26.40 0.27
C TYR A 3 17.62 -26.24 -0.59
N LEU A 4 16.47 -26.55 -0.01
CA LEU A 4 15.19 -26.58 -0.68
C LEU A 4 14.16 -25.83 0.14
N VAL A 5 13.53 -24.79 -0.44
CA VAL A 5 12.48 -23.97 0.17
C VAL A 5 11.24 -23.83 -0.73
N LEU A 6 11.32 -24.18 -2.00
CA LEU A 6 10.19 -24.16 -2.93
C LEU A 6 9.29 -25.40 -2.77
N GLY A 7 8.84 -25.61 -1.55
CA GLY A 7 8.05 -26.72 -1.02
C GLY A 7 8.32 -26.84 0.49
N PRO A 8 8.09 -28.00 1.12
CA PRO A 8 8.56 -28.27 2.48
C PRO A 8 10.08 -28.05 2.57
N VAL A 9 10.51 -27.41 3.67
CA VAL A 9 11.92 -27.05 3.88
C VAL A 9 12.77 -28.29 4.12
N ALA A 10 13.77 -28.47 3.30
CA ALA A 10 14.65 -29.65 3.37
C ALA A 10 16.09 -29.33 2.98
N THR A 11 16.99 -30.23 3.35
CA THR A 11 18.37 -30.26 2.88
C THR A 11 18.61 -31.52 2.04
N MET A 12 19.47 -31.42 1.04
CA MET A 12 19.89 -32.59 0.20
C MET A 12 21.26 -33.03 0.60
N ARG A 13 21.43 -34.33 0.91
CA ARG A 13 22.72 -34.94 1.16
C ARG A 13 22.79 -36.29 0.46
N ASP A 14 23.84 -36.49 -0.31
CA ASP A 14 24.10 -37.75 -1.03
C ASP A 14 22.91 -38.24 -1.87
N GLY A 15 22.16 -37.31 -2.46
CA GLY A 15 20.95 -37.59 -3.25
C GLY A 15 19.68 -37.80 -2.43
N TRP A 16 19.73 -37.76 -1.10
CA TRP A 16 18.59 -37.97 -0.22
C TRP A 16 18.10 -36.66 0.39
N MET A 17 16.77 -36.46 0.37
CA MET A 17 16.11 -35.32 1.01
C MET A 17 15.95 -35.55 2.52
N ARG A 18 16.34 -34.58 3.32
CA ARG A 18 16.26 -34.61 4.78
C ARG A 18 15.49 -33.40 5.30
N SER A 19 14.43 -33.64 6.03
CA SER A 19 13.71 -32.59 6.76
C SER A 19 14.43 -32.26 8.08
N ILE A 20 14.25 -31.03 8.56
CA ILE A 20 14.72 -30.59 9.89
C ILE A 20 13.61 -30.89 10.91
N PRO A 21 13.85 -31.80 11.88
CA PRO A 21 12.78 -32.25 12.78
C PRO A 21 12.25 -31.14 13.70
N SER A 22 13.13 -30.28 14.21
CA SER A 22 12.76 -29.21 15.13
C SER A 22 12.11 -28.04 14.38
N GLU A 23 10.85 -27.75 14.70
CA GLU A 23 10.05 -26.68 14.12
C GLU A 23 10.76 -25.32 14.17
N LYS A 24 11.27 -24.91 15.35
CA LYS A 24 11.95 -23.60 15.49
C LYS A 24 13.27 -23.55 14.72
N VAL A 25 13.99 -24.66 14.61
CA VAL A 25 15.24 -24.75 13.82
C VAL A 25 14.90 -24.72 12.32
N ARG A 26 13.83 -25.39 11.90
CA ARG A 26 13.34 -25.37 10.51
C ARG A 26 12.87 -23.97 10.11
N THR A 27 12.12 -23.29 10.99
CA THR A 27 11.71 -21.91 10.77
C THR A 27 12.90 -20.96 10.66
N LEU A 28 13.92 -21.12 11.51
CA LEU A 28 15.14 -20.35 11.45
C LEU A 28 15.90 -20.60 10.12
N LEU A 29 16.00 -21.85 9.70
CA LEU A 29 16.61 -22.21 8.42
C LEU A 29 15.85 -21.57 7.25
N ALA A 30 14.52 -21.67 7.24
CA ALA A 30 13.67 -21.05 6.24
C ALA A 30 13.90 -19.53 6.16
N ALA A 31 13.88 -18.84 7.31
CA ALA A 31 14.11 -17.40 7.36
C ALA A 31 15.45 -16.98 6.75
N LEU A 32 16.51 -17.74 7.03
CA LEU A 32 17.84 -17.46 6.49
C LEU A 32 17.98 -17.82 5.00
N LEU A 33 17.30 -18.88 4.53
CA LEU A 33 17.33 -19.29 3.13
C LEU A 33 16.46 -18.44 2.20
N LEU A 34 15.41 -17.81 2.73
CA LEU A 34 14.59 -16.87 1.98
C LEU A 34 15.34 -15.55 1.70
N HIS A 35 16.35 -15.23 2.55
CA HIS A 35 17.27 -14.10 2.41
C HIS A 35 18.75 -14.59 2.33
N PRO A 36 19.11 -15.35 1.28
CA PRO A 36 20.44 -15.95 1.18
C PRO A 36 21.52 -14.88 1.03
N ASN A 37 22.63 -15.05 1.75
CA ASN A 37 23.77 -14.13 1.75
C ASN A 37 23.47 -12.72 2.31
N GLU A 38 22.27 -12.49 2.85
CA GLU A 38 21.89 -11.25 3.50
C GLU A 38 21.97 -11.37 5.02
N GLN A 39 22.39 -10.27 5.66
CA GLN A 39 22.45 -10.20 7.11
C GLN A 39 21.06 -9.94 7.69
N MET A 40 20.56 -10.86 8.49
CA MET A 40 19.33 -10.68 9.26
C MET A 40 19.62 -10.33 10.72
N SER A 41 18.96 -9.31 11.23
CA SER A 41 19.12 -8.91 12.63
C SER A 41 18.48 -9.93 13.60
N VAL A 42 18.94 -9.89 14.85
CA VAL A 42 18.36 -10.74 15.92
C VAL A 42 16.86 -10.51 16.06
N THR A 43 16.39 -9.26 15.94
CA THR A 43 14.97 -8.91 16.02
C THR A 43 14.18 -9.54 14.87
N GLN A 44 14.62 -9.34 13.63
CA GLN A 44 13.96 -9.92 12.44
C GLN A 44 13.86 -11.45 12.51
N LEU A 45 14.92 -12.13 12.96
CA LEU A 45 14.90 -13.59 13.12
C LEU A 45 14.01 -14.02 14.30
N THR A 46 13.98 -13.25 15.38
CA THR A 46 13.12 -13.54 16.51
C THR A 46 11.65 -13.45 16.11
N ASP A 47 11.25 -12.38 15.41
CA ASP A 47 9.87 -12.19 14.97
C ASP A 47 9.41 -13.33 14.04
N ARG A 48 10.27 -13.78 13.11
CA ARG A 48 9.97 -14.91 12.22
C ARG A 48 9.92 -16.26 12.96
N VAL A 49 10.82 -16.50 13.89
CA VAL A 49 10.90 -17.81 14.59
C VAL A 49 9.82 -17.96 15.65
N TRP A 50 9.41 -16.89 16.31
CA TRP A 50 8.44 -16.93 17.41
C TRP A 50 7.11 -16.25 17.10
N ASN A 51 6.96 -15.68 15.90
CA ASN A 51 5.67 -15.13 15.44
C ASN A 51 5.08 -14.05 16.37
N GLY A 52 5.96 -13.21 16.95
CA GLY A 52 5.60 -12.19 17.92
C GLY A 52 5.63 -12.65 19.40
N ASP A 53 5.55 -13.95 19.69
CA ASP A 53 5.63 -14.52 21.04
C ASP A 53 7.08 -14.79 21.47
N ALA A 54 7.88 -13.74 21.52
CA ALA A 54 9.30 -13.84 21.85
C ALA A 54 9.50 -14.32 23.30
N PRO A 55 10.44 -15.28 23.55
CA PRO A 55 10.78 -15.73 24.90
C PRO A 55 11.41 -14.58 25.72
N ALA A 56 11.44 -14.72 27.05
CA ALA A 56 11.98 -13.73 27.98
C ALA A 56 13.44 -13.29 27.66
N SER A 57 14.21 -14.13 26.98
CA SER A 57 15.57 -13.84 26.50
C SER A 57 15.73 -14.22 25.04
N PRO A 58 15.19 -13.42 24.09
CA PRO A 58 15.13 -13.76 22.66
C PRO A 58 16.51 -14.06 22.06
N ARG A 59 17.49 -13.24 22.37
CA ARG A 59 18.87 -13.40 21.88
C ARG A 59 19.50 -14.73 22.28
N ARG A 60 19.31 -15.16 23.53
CA ARG A 60 19.83 -16.42 24.06
C ARG A 60 19.13 -17.63 23.44
N ALA A 61 17.80 -17.52 23.30
CA ALA A 61 17.01 -18.58 22.66
C ALA A 61 17.36 -18.74 21.18
N LEU A 62 17.56 -17.62 20.45
CA LEU A 62 18.00 -17.63 19.07
C LEU A 62 19.41 -18.26 18.94
N GLN A 63 20.37 -17.88 19.80
CA GLN A 63 21.70 -18.48 19.83
C GLN A 63 21.64 -20.00 19.99
N THR A 64 20.78 -20.49 20.88
CA THR A 64 20.58 -21.94 21.08
C THR A 64 20.06 -22.62 19.82
N ASN A 65 19.09 -21.99 19.12
CA ASN A 65 18.58 -22.52 17.85
C ASN A 65 19.61 -22.47 16.72
N VAL A 66 20.45 -21.45 16.67
CA VAL A 66 21.57 -21.37 15.70
C VAL A 66 22.60 -22.49 15.96
N VAL A 67 22.93 -22.76 17.22
CA VAL A 67 23.83 -23.90 17.56
C VAL A 67 23.21 -25.23 17.14
N ARG A 68 21.91 -25.42 17.37
CA ARG A 68 21.18 -26.63 16.91
C ARG A 68 21.17 -26.71 15.39
N LEU A 69 20.87 -25.62 14.71
CA LEU A 69 20.86 -25.55 13.25
C LEU A 69 22.25 -25.96 12.66
N ARG A 70 23.32 -25.41 13.20
CA ARG A 70 24.68 -25.78 12.78
C ARG A 70 25.00 -27.26 12.96
N ARG A 71 24.43 -27.91 13.99
CA ARG A 71 24.62 -29.38 14.19
C ARG A 71 23.80 -30.22 13.22
N GLU A 72 22.63 -29.75 12.82
CA GLU A 72 21.76 -30.42 11.85
C GLU A 72 22.27 -30.28 10.41
N LEU A 73 22.96 -29.18 10.13
CA LEU A 73 23.53 -28.94 8.81
C LEU A 73 24.88 -29.68 8.66
N PRO A 74 25.08 -30.44 7.57
CA PRO A 74 26.37 -31.13 7.31
C PRO A 74 27.49 -30.13 6.95
N TRP A 75 27.17 -28.86 6.71
CA TRP A 75 28.12 -27.80 6.31
C TRP A 75 28.16 -26.73 7.42
N ASN A 76 29.03 -26.93 8.40
CA ASN A 76 29.09 -26.09 9.62
C ASN A 76 29.33 -24.59 9.37
N ASP A 77 29.95 -24.21 8.25
CA ASP A 77 30.36 -22.85 7.95
C ASP A 77 29.31 -22.04 7.20
N SER A 78 28.16 -22.67 6.86
CA SER A 78 27.10 -21.98 6.10
C SER A 78 26.39 -20.88 6.91
N VAL A 79 26.24 -21.06 8.24
CA VAL A 79 25.60 -20.08 9.12
C VAL A 79 26.66 -19.21 9.77
N VAL A 80 26.78 -17.97 9.33
CA VAL A 80 27.77 -17.00 9.80
C VAL A 80 27.18 -16.09 10.86
N THR A 81 27.91 -15.87 11.96
CA THR A 81 27.55 -14.88 12.98
C THR A 81 28.17 -13.53 12.61
N THR A 82 27.36 -12.48 12.65
CA THR A 82 27.78 -11.10 12.38
C THR A 82 27.54 -10.23 13.63
N PRO A 83 28.11 -9.02 13.71
CA PRO A 83 27.87 -8.14 14.85
C PRO A 83 26.39 -7.80 15.10
N ALA A 84 25.57 -7.73 14.04
CA ALA A 84 24.16 -7.36 14.14
C ALA A 84 23.19 -8.55 14.09
N GLY A 85 23.65 -9.78 13.77
CA GLY A 85 22.78 -10.93 13.68
C GLY A 85 23.42 -12.15 13.03
N TYR A 86 22.73 -12.74 12.06
CA TYR A 86 23.18 -13.95 11.36
C TYR A 86 22.92 -13.83 9.86
N LEU A 87 23.72 -14.51 9.06
CA LEU A 87 23.47 -14.71 7.65
C LEU A 87 23.74 -16.19 7.28
N MET A 88 23.12 -16.64 6.22
CA MET A 88 23.41 -17.94 5.64
C MET A 88 24.17 -17.76 4.33
N ARG A 89 25.39 -18.26 4.27
CA ARG A 89 26.22 -18.25 3.06
C ARG A 89 25.79 -19.42 2.18
N VAL A 90 25.32 -19.12 0.98
CA VAL A 90 24.80 -20.11 0.03
C VAL A 90 25.37 -19.81 -1.36
N GLU A 91 25.91 -20.81 -2.01
CA GLU A 91 26.31 -20.71 -3.41
C GLU A 91 25.07 -20.69 -4.31
N PRO A 92 25.10 -19.96 -5.46
CA PRO A 92 23.93 -19.78 -6.33
C PRO A 92 23.24 -21.09 -6.75
N ASP A 93 23.98 -22.17 -6.97
CA ASP A 93 23.46 -23.48 -7.40
C ASP A 93 23.03 -24.39 -6.24
N ASP A 94 23.26 -23.98 -5.01
CA ASP A 94 22.96 -24.77 -3.83
C ASP A 94 21.57 -24.55 -3.23
N LEU A 95 20.84 -23.55 -3.69
CA LEU A 95 19.49 -23.24 -3.21
C LEU A 95 18.49 -23.21 -4.39
N ASP A 96 17.39 -23.96 -4.26
CA ASP A 96 16.33 -24.00 -5.28
C ASP A 96 15.73 -22.62 -5.59
N LEU A 97 15.60 -21.75 -4.60
CA LEU A 97 15.12 -20.38 -4.76
C LEU A 97 16.06 -19.52 -5.63
N THR A 98 17.37 -19.63 -5.43
CA THR A 98 18.36 -18.91 -6.24
C THR A 98 18.41 -19.42 -7.67
N VAL A 99 18.33 -20.73 -7.85
CA VAL A 99 18.22 -21.33 -9.19
C VAL A 99 16.92 -20.91 -9.88
N PHE A 100 15.80 -20.90 -9.17
CA PHE A 100 14.52 -20.43 -9.70
C PHE A 100 14.62 -18.99 -10.18
N ARG A 101 15.14 -18.08 -9.34
CA ARG A 101 15.33 -16.66 -9.71
C ARG A 101 16.20 -16.51 -10.95
N ARG A 102 17.34 -17.20 -10.99
CA ARG A 102 18.26 -17.17 -12.13
C ARG A 102 17.60 -17.65 -13.43
N LEU A 103 16.86 -18.77 -13.39
CA LEU A 103 16.15 -19.28 -14.57
C LEU A 103 15.08 -18.29 -15.08
N LEU A 104 14.40 -17.57 -14.19
CA LEU A 104 13.47 -16.52 -14.58
C LEU A 104 14.21 -15.33 -15.22
N ASP A 105 15.36 -14.94 -14.69
CA ASP A 105 16.17 -13.84 -15.23
C ASP A 105 16.74 -14.21 -16.61
N GLU A 106 17.21 -15.48 -16.79
CA GLU A 106 17.63 -16.00 -18.09
C GLU A 106 16.47 -16.06 -19.10
N ALA A 107 15.26 -16.45 -18.64
CA ALA A 107 14.07 -16.47 -19.47
C ALA A 107 13.67 -15.05 -19.94
N ALA A 108 13.78 -14.07 -19.05
CA ALA A 108 13.47 -12.67 -19.38
C ALA A 108 14.51 -12.03 -20.33
N ALA A 109 15.74 -12.53 -20.32
CA ALA A 109 16.83 -11.99 -21.15
C ALA A 109 16.85 -12.57 -22.58
N THR A 110 16.14 -13.68 -22.84
CA THR A 110 16.13 -14.29 -24.18
C THR A 110 15.04 -13.71 -25.06
N THR A 111 15.33 -13.59 -26.37
CA THR A 111 14.34 -13.20 -27.39
C THR A 111 13.75 -14.43 -28.11
N ASP A 112 14.29 -15.60 -27.85
CA ASP A 112 13.83 -16.89 -28.40
C ASP A 112 12.70 -17.44 -27.52
N LEU A 113 11.47 -17.44 -28.04
CA LEU A 113 10.28 -17.87 -27.32
C LEU A 113 10.31 -19.35 -26.93
N GLU A 114 10.88 -20.23 -27.75
CA GLU A 114 10.99 -21.66 -27.40
C GLU A 114 11.97 -21.84 -26.23
N ARG A 115 13.07 -21.12 -26.28
CA ARG A 115 14.06 -21.12 -25.19
C ARG A 115 13.50 -20.52 -23.91
N GLU A 116 12.72 -19.43 -24.02
CA GLU A 116 12.00 -18.83 -22.89
C GLU A 116 11.05 -19.85 -22.25
N ALA A 117 10.23 -20.54 -23.05
CA ALA A 117 9.30 -21.57 -22.57
C ALA A 117 10.02 -22.70 -21.83
N GLU A 118 11.16 -23.17 -22.36
CA GLU A 118 11.99 -24.21 -21.74
C GLU A 118 12.51 -23.77 -20.36
N LEU A 119 13.07 -22.54 -20.27
CA LEU A 119 13.60 -21.99 -19.04
C LEU A 119 12.51 -21.80 -17.98
N LEU A 120 11.34 -21.31 -18.37
CA LEU A 120 10.19 -21.15 -17.48
C LEU A 120 9.67 -22.49 -16.97
N ARG A 121 9.58 -23.53 -17.84
CA ARG A 121 9.19 -24.88 -17.41
C ARG A 121 10.19 -25.44 -16.41
N ARG A 122 11.49 -25.32 -16.66
CA ARG A 122 12.54 -25.75 -15.73
C ARG A 122 12.46 -25.01 -14.39
N ALA A 123 12.22 -23.69 -14.41
CA ALA A 123 12.05 -22.91 -13.19
C ALA A 123 10.83 -23.40 -12.37
N LEU A 124 9.70 -23.63 -13.02
CA LEU A 124 8.48 -24.10 -12.36
C LEU A 124 8.57 -25.55 -11.85
N GLN A 125 9.38 -26.40 -12.46
CA GLN A 125 9.65 -27.76 -11.99
C GLN A 125 10.42 -27.83 -10.66
N LEU A 126 11.06 -26.75 -10.23
CA LEU A 126 11.71 -26.67 -8.92
C LEU A 126 10.70 -26.66 -7.76
N TRP A 127 9.45 -26.29 -8.04
CA TRP A 127 8.40 -26.23 -7.05
C TRP A 127 7.82 -27.62 -6.75
N ARG A 128 7.93 -28.02 -5.47
CA ARG A 128 7.45 -29.31 -4.94
C ARG A 128 6.14 -29.20 -4.18
N GLY A 129 5.55 -27.97 -4.15
CA GLY A 129 4.34 -27.61 -3.42
C GLY A 129 4.36 -26.13 -3.02
N PRO A 130 3.52 -25.71 -2.08
CA PRO A 130 3.60 -24.36 -1.50
C PRO A 130 4.97 -24.15 -0.83
N ALA A 131 5.60 -22.99 -1.07
CA ALA A 131 6.90 -22.69 -0.48
C ALA A 131 6.81 -22.71 1.05
N CYS A 132 7.82 -23.28 1.70
CA CYS A 132 7.89 -23.39 3.16
C CYS A 132 6.60 -23.97 3.79
N ALA A 133 5.95 -24.94 3.14
CA ALA A 133 4.63 -25.46 3.54
C ALA A 133 4.61 -26.06 4.98
N ASP A 134 5.77 -26.46 5.50
CA ASP A 134 5.95 -27.05 6.82
C ASP A 134 6.51 -26.06 7.86
N VAL A 135 6.50 -24.76 7.56
CA VAL A 135 6.98 -23.68 8.43
C VAL A 135 5.80 -22.91 9.02
N PRO A 136 5.49 -23.10 10.32
CA PRO A 136 4.35 -22.48 10.97
C PRO A 136 4.68 -21.05 11.49
N SER A 137 5.13 -20.18 10.61
CA SER A 137 5.42 -18.78 10.91
C SER A 137 4.50 -17.88 10.09
N GLY A 138 3.57 -17.19 10.75
CA GLY A 138 2.70 -16.21 10.09
C GLY A 138 3.49 -15.14 9.35
N VAL A 139 4.55 -14.62 9.97
CA VAL A 139 5.43 -13.61 9.35
C VAL A 139 6.05 -14.13 8.05
N ILE A 140 6.58 -15.35 8.04
CA ILE A 140 7.15 -15.95 6.82
C ILE A 140 6.06 -16.19 5.78
N GLN A 141 4.89 -16.71 6.18
CA GLN A 141 3.79 -17.00 5.26
C GLN A 141 3.19 -15.73 4.65
N GLU A 142 2.98 -14.68 5.45
CA GLU A 142 2.32 -13.44 5.02
C GLU A 142 3.24 -12.54 4.18
N TYR A 143 4.55 -12.54 4.44
CA TYR A 143 5.47 -11.64 3.73
C TYR A 143 6.34 -12.37 2.71
N ASP A 144 7.09 -13.38 3.14
CA ASP A 144 8.11 -14.01 2.29
C ASP A 144 7.47 -15.00 1.29
N VAL A 145 6.57 -15.88 1.77
CA VAL A 145 5.92 -16.90 0.94
C VAL A 145 4.90 -16.30 -0.01
N LEU A 146 4.15 -15.26 0.41
CA LEU A 146 3.20 -14.58 -0.45
C LEU A 146 3.91 -13.95 -1.67
N ALA A 147 5.02 -13.27 -1.45
CA ALA A 147 5.81 -12.67 -2.54
C ALA A 147 6.37 -13.73 -3.50
N LEU A 148 6.82 -14.87 -2.98
CA LEU A 148 7.29 -16.00 -3.79
C LEU A 148 6.15 -16.64 -4.59
N THR A 149 4.97 -16.80 -4.00
CA THR A 149 3.79 -17.35 -4.66
C THR A 149 3.36 -16.45 -5.82
N GLU A 150 3.36 -15.15 -5.63
CA GLU A 150 3.08 -14.20 -6.71
C GLU A 150 4.11 -14.28 -7.84
N ARG A 151 5.40 -14.43 -7.51
CA ARG A 151 6.45 -14.61 -8.51
C ARG A 151 6.29 -15.91 -9.30
N ARG A 152 5.89 -17.01 -8.63
CA ARG A 152 5.53 -18.27 -9.27
C ARG A 152 4.35 -18.09 -10.23
N LEU A 153 3.27 -17.47 -9.77
CA LEU A 153 2.07 -17.28 -10.59
C LEU A 153 2.36 -16.44 -11.84
N ARG A 154 3.17 -15.38 -11.71
CA ARG A 154 3.63 -14.62 -12.89
C ARG A 154 4.45 -15.47 -13.86
N ALA A 155 5.31 -16.35 -13.35
CA ALA A 155 6.06 -17.27 -14.19
C ALA A 155 5.14 -18.27 -14.90
N VAL A 156 4.08 -18.75 -14.24
CA VAL A 156 3.04 -19.60 -14.85
C VAL A 156 2.31 -18.83 -15.94
N GLU A 157 1.86 -17.61 -15.67
CA GLU A 157 1.20 -16.74 -16.65
C GLU A 157 2.08 -16.55 -17.89
N ARG A 158 3.36 -16.20 -17.68
CA ARG A 158 4.27 -15.96 -18.80
C ARG A 158 4.54 -17.23 -19.60
N ARG A 159 4.72 -18.39 -18.95
CA ARG A 159 4.89 -19.67 -19.65
C ARG A 159 3.67 -19.99 -20.50
N LEU A 160 2.46 -19.86 -19.95
CA LEU A 160 1.21 -20.10 -20.69
C LEU A 160 1.05 -19.13 -21.88
N GLU A 161 1.46 -17.88 -21.69
CA GLU A 161 1.46 -16.87 -22.75
C GLU A 161 2.44 -17.26 -23.89
N VAL A 162 3.65 -17.66 -23.52
CA VAL A 162 4.68 -18.11 -24.49
C VAL A 162 4.24 -19.40 -25.19
N ASP A 163 3.68 -20.38 -24.45
CA ASP A 163 3.13 -21.60 -25.03
C ASP A 163 2.03 -21.30 -26.07
N LEU A 164 1.19 -20.29 -25.81
CA LEU A 164 0.22 -19.78 -26.80
C LEU A 164 0.91 -19.17 -28.02
N LEU A 165 1.97 -18.37 -27.84
CA LEU A 165 2.69 -17.71 -28.93
C LEU A 165 3.42 -18.68 -29.87
N VAL A 166 3.91 -19.80 -29.33
CA VAL A 166 4.60 -20.87 -30.10
C VAL A 166 3.66 -22.00 -30.55
N ASP A 167 2.34 -21.80 -30.46
CA ASP A 167 1.30 -22.77 -30.85
C ASP A 167 1.35 -24.13 -30.10
N HIS A 168 1.85 -24.11 -28.87
CA HIS A 168 1.91 -25.28 -28.00
C HIS A 168 0.58 -25.41 -27.22
N PHE A 169 -0.41 -26.11 -27.80
CA PHE A 169 -1.76 -26.23 -27.24
C PHE A 169 -2.00 -27.50 -26.40
N ASP A 170 -1.06 -28.44 -26.36
CA ASP A 170 -1.25 -29.72 -25.68
C ASP A 170 -1.48 -29.53 -24.17
N GLY A 171 -2.70 -29.85 -23.71
CA GLY A 171 -3.09 -29.72 -22.31
C GLY A 171 -3.34 -28.29 -21.82
N LEU A 172 -3.03 -27.25 -22.62
CA LEU A 172 -3.06 -25.84 -22.22
C LEU A 172 -4.44 -25.40 -21.72
N VAL A 173 -5.52 -25.73 -22.44
CA VAL A 173 -6.89 -25.38 -22.04
C VAL A 173 -7.30 -26.07 -20.74
N ALA A 174 -6.88 -27.33 -20.54
CA ALA A 174 -7.17 -28.08 -19.32
C ALA A 174 -6.45 -27.46 -18.11
N GLU A 175 -5.17 -27.09 -18.27
CA GLU A 175 -4.40 -26.41 -17.24
C GLU A 175 -4.99 -25.03 -16.91
N LEU A 176 -5.35 -24.23 -17.92
CA LEU A 176 -5.97 -22.91 -17.72
C LEU A 176 -7.33 -23.02 -17.01
N ARG A 177 -8.13 -24.05 -17.31
CA ARG A 177 -9.39 -24.30 -16.57
C ARG A 177 -9.14 -24.66 -15.11
N ALA A 178 -8.11 -25.44 -14.81
CA ALA A 178 -7.72 -25.73 -13.42
C ALA A 178 -7.27 -24.46 -12.69
N LEU A 179 -6.44 -23.63 -13.33
CA LEU A 179 -5.97 -22.37 -12.76
C LEU A 179 -7.09 -21.34 -12.56
N THR A 180 -8.05 -21.24 -13.46
CA THR A 180 -9.22 -20.35 -13.28
C THR A 180 -10.17 -20.84 -12.18
N ALA A 181 -10.18 -22.14 -11.87
CA ALA A 181 -10.92 -22.69 -10.74
C ALA A 181 -10.18 -22.43 -9.41
N GLU A 182 -8.85 -22.57 -9.39
CA GLU A 182 -8.01 -22.34 -8.20
C GLU A 182 -7.87 -20.84 -7.88
N PHE A 183 -7.76 -19.97 -8.91
CA PHE A 183 -7.59 -18.52 -8.78
C PHE A 183 -8.71 -17.76 -9.51
N PRO A 184 -9.96 -17.82 -9.04
CA PRO A 184 -11.14 -17.34 -9.76
C PRO A 184 -11.16 -15.83 -10.01
N LEU A 185 -10.45 -15.05 -9.21
CA LEU A 185 -10.38 -13.58 -9.32
C LEU A 185 -9.13 -13.09 -10.09
N ARG A 186 -8.32 -14.01 -10.61
CA ARG A 186 -7.11 -13.65 -11.36
C ARG A 186 -7.42 -13.56 -12.86
N GLU A 187 -7.80 -12.37 -13.29
CA GLU A 187 -8.29 -12.09 -14.65
C GLU A 187 -7.32 -12.55 -15.76
N ARG A 188 -6.01 -12.56 -15.51
CA ARG A 188 -5.02 -12.94 -16.51
C ARG A 188 -5.19 -14.40 -16.96
N PHE A 189 -5.53 -15.33 -16.06
CA PHE A 189 -5.79 -16.73 -16.45
C PHE A 189 -7.05 -16.87 -17.31
N TRP A 190 -8.09 -16.09 -17.03
CA TRP A 190 -9.30 -16.04 -17.85
C TRP A 190 -9.01 -15.47 -19.24
N ALA A 191 -8.20 -14.41 -19.33
CA ALA A 191 -7.79 -13.82 -20.58
C ALA A 191 -7.02 -14.83 -21.45
N LEU A 192 -6.06 -15.55 -20.85
CA LEU A 192 -5.30 -16.60 -21.53
C LEU A 192 -6.19 -17.78 -21.96
N LEU A 193 -7.18 -18.18 -21.15
CA LEU A 193 -8.15 -19.22 -21.49
C LEU A 193 -9.02 -18.80 -22.69
N MET A 194 -9.52 -17.59 -22.70
CA MET A 194 -10.29 -17.05 -23.83
C MET A 194 -9.45 -17.03 -25.12
N ALA A 195 -8.19 -16.57 -25.04
CA ALA A 195 -7.29 -16.55 -26.17
C ALA A 195 -6.97 -17.97 -26.68
N ALA A 196 -6.73 -18.94 -25.80
CA ALA A 196 -6.47 -20.33 -26.14
C ALA A 196 -7.67 -20.99 -26.85
N LEU A 197 -8.88 -20.79 -26.32
CA LEU A 197 -10.12 -21.30 -26.90
C LEU A 197 -10.39 -20.69 -28.29
N HIS A 198 -10.19 -19.38 -28.42
CA HIS A 198 -10.38 -18.69 -29.70
C HIS A 198 -9.39 -19.18 -30.76
N ARG A 199 -8.10 -19.34 -30.43
CA ARG A 199 -7.08 -19.86 -31.36
C ARG A 199 -7.35 -21.31 -31.79
N GLN A 200 -8.04 -22.11 -30.96
CA GLN A 200 -8.52 -23.45 -31.32
C GLN A 200 -9.84 -23.44 -32.09
N GLY A 201 -10.37 -22.28 -32.48
CA GLY A 201 -11.64 -22.16 -33.19
C GLY A 201 -12.89 -22.35 -32.30
N ARG A 202 -12.72 -22.43 -30.97
CA ARG A 202 -13.80 -22.64 -29.98
C ARG A 202 -14.40 -21.31 -29.52
N GLN A 203 -14.81 -20.47 -30.47
CA GLN A 203 -15.25 -19.10 -30.21
C GLN A 203 -16.42 -19.02 -29.22
N ALA A 204 -17.41 -19.91 -29.33
CA ALA A 204 -18.55 -19.91 -28.41
C ALA A 204 -18.14 -20.12 -26.95
N GLU A 205 -17.23 -21.06 -26.71
CA GLU A 205 -16.70 -21.31 -25.35
C GLU A 205 -15.83 -20.15 -24.82
N ALA A 206 -15.12 -19.46 -25.70
CA ALA A 206 -14.38 -18.28 -25.33
C ALA A 206 -15.31 -17.14 -24.85
N LEU A 207 -16.43 -16.92 -25.54
CA LEU A 207 -17.43 -15.92 -25.14
C LEU A 207 -18.18 -16.33 -23.85
N GLU A 208 -18.49 -17.60 -23.67
CA GLU A 208 -19.10 -18.14 -22.43
C GLU A 208 -18.12 -17.95 -21.24
N THR A 209 -16.82 -18.14 -21.48
CA THR A 209 -15.78 -17.89 -20.48
C THR A 209 -15.78 -16.43 -20.02
N TYR A 210 -15.95 -15.48 -20.94
CA TYR A 210 -16.07 -14.06 -20.60
C TYR A 210 -17.30 -13.79 -19.71
N HIS A 211 -18.46 -14.34 -20.06
CA HIS A 211 -19.67 -14.20 -19.24
C HIS A 211 -19.48 -14.78 -17.84
N THR A 212 -18.81 -15.94 -17.75
CA THR A 212 -18.53 -16.59 -16.47
C THR A 212 -17.66 -15.74 -15.56
N VAL A 213 -16.55 -15.17 -16.08
CA VAL A 213 -15.68 -14.31 -15.28
C VAL A 213 -16.36 -12.99 -14.94
N SER A 214 -17.14 -12.40 -15.84
CA SER A 214 -17.89 -11.16 -15.59
C SER A 214 -18.87 -11.31 -14.43
N HIS A 215 -19.64 -12.41 -14.41
CA HIS A 215 -20.53 -12.73 -13.29
C HIS A 215 -19.77 -12.94 -11.98
N ARG A 216 -18.64 -13.66 -12.01
CA ARG A 216 -17.84 -13.89 -10.80
C ARG A 216 -17.23 -12.61 -10.22
N LEU A 217 -16.77 -11.70 -11.09
CA LEU A 217 -16.24 -10.40 -10.67
C LEU A 217 -17.35 -9.50 -10.13
N ALA A 218 -18.52 -9.49 -10.78
CA ALA A 218 -19.68 -8.74 -10.32
C ALA A 218 -20.22 -9.27 -8.99
N ASP A 219 -20.43 -10.61 -8.87
CA ASP A 219 -21.00 -11.23 -7.67
C ASP A 219 -20.02 -11.24 -6.49
N GLY A 220 -18.71 -11.42 -6.77
CA GLY A 220 -17.69 -11.56 -5.71
C GLY A 220 -17.06 -10.24 -5.26
N LEU A 221 -16.94 -9.27 -6.15
CA LEU A 221 -16.22 -8.01 -5.90
C LEU A 221 -17.03 -6.76 -6.32
N GLY A 222 -18.16 -6.90 -7.00
CA GLY A 222 -18.95 -5.76 -7.50
C GLY A 222 -18.24 -4.96 -8.60
N ILE A 223 -17.27 -5.54 -9.31
CA ILE A 223 -16.49 -4.85 -10.34
C ILE A 223 -16.73 -5.43 -11.74
N ASP A 224 -16.57 -4.57 -12.75
CA ASP A 224 -16.54 -4.99 -14.15
C ASP A 224 -15.20 -5.63 -14.53
N PRO A 225 -15.16 -6.52 -15.55
CA PRO A 225 -13.92 -7.07 -16.09
C PRO A 225 -12.92 -5.98 -16.48
N GLY A 226 -11.65 -6.23 -16.22
CA GLY A 226 -10.55 -5.32 -16.55
C GLY A 226 -10.39 -5.06 -18.05
N VAL A 227 -9.57 -4.06 -18.39
CA VAL A 227 -9.40 -3.61 -19.78
C VAL A 227 -8.92 -4.73 -20.70
N ASP A 228 -8.01 -5.58 -20.23
CA ASP A 228 -7.43 -6.68 -21.03
C ASP A 228 -8.50 -7.73 -21.39
N LEU A 229 -9.35 -8.13 -20.45
CA LEU A 229 -10.45 -9.06 -20.71
C LEU A 229 -11.47 -8.47 -21.68
N ARG A 230 -11.84 -7.21 -21.50
CA ARG A 230 -12.78 -6.53 -22.41
C ARG A 230 -12.20 -6.39 -23.81
N LYS A 231 -10.91 -6.13 -23.95
CA LYS A 231 -10.23 -6.04 -25.23
C LYS A 231 -10.26 -7.38 -25.96
N ILE A 232 -9.86 -8.46 -25.30
CA ILE A 232 -9.91 -9.82 -25.89
C ILE A 232 -11.33 -10.19 -26.29
N HIS A 233 -12.33 -9.91 -25.46
CA HIS A 233 -13.74 -10.15 -25.76
C HIS A 233 -14.17 -9.41 -27.04
N GLN A 234 -13.82 -8.14 -27.18
CA GLN A 234 -14.15 -7.32 -28.35
C GLN A 234 -13.43 -7.81 -29.62
N GLU A 235 -12.18 -8.24 -29.50
CA GLU A 235 -11.41 -8.82 -30.61
C GLU A 235 -12.02 -10.14 -31.09
N ILE A 236 -12.46 -11.00 -30.18
CA ILE A 236 -13.18 -12.24 -30.50
C ILE A 236 -14.51 -11.95 -31.22
N LEU A 237 -15.26 -10.94 -30.79
CA LEU A 237 -16.53 -10.55 -31.41
C LEU A 237 -16.34 -9.97 -32.82
N THR A 238 -15.26 -9.21 -33.05
CA THR A 238 -15.01 -8.54 -34.32
C THR A 238 -14.30 -9.43 -35.34
N GLY A 239 -13.92 -10.66 -34.98
CA GLY A 239 -13.26 -11.61 -35.87
C GLY A 239 -11.88 -11.15 -36.38
N ARG A 240 -11.25 -10.16 -35.71
CA ARG A 240 -9.90 -9.67 -36.07
C ARG A 240 -8.85 -10.71 -35.70
N GLY A 241 -7.91 -10.90 -36.59
CA GLY A 241 -6.94 -11.98 -36.73
C GLY A 241 -6.40 -12.65 -35.45
N GLN A 242 -6.34 -13.97 -35.53
CA GLN A 242 -5.90 -14.87 -34.46
C GLN A 242 -4.48 -14.61 -33.90
N HIS A 243 -3.63 -13.85 -34.61
CA HIS A 243 -2.25 -13.54 -34.21
C HIS A 243 -2.09 -12.27 -33.36
N GLU A 244 -3.08 -11.37 -33.32
CA GLU A 244 -2.99 -10.10 -32.59
C GLU A 244 -3.45 -10.17 -31.13
N LEU A 245 -4.15 -11.25 -30.72
CA LEU A 245 -4.78 -11.39 -29.40
C LEU A 245 -3.78 -11.43 -28.23
N LEU A 246 -2.56 -11.84 -28.51
CA LEU A 246 -1.46 -11.85 -27.57
C LEU A 246 -0.25 -11.18 -28.23
N SER A 247 -0.42 -9.96 -28.70
CA SER A 247 0.77 -9.14 -28.91
C SER A 247 1.56 -9.25 -27.60
N PRO A 248 2.84 -9.72 -27.64
CA PRO A 248 3.65 -9.63 -26.45
C PRO A 248 3.40 -8.22 -25.95
N ARG A 249 3.23 -8.05 -24.62
CA ARG A 249 3.50 -6.73 -24.08
C ARG A 249 4.78 -6.35 -24.78
N THR A 250 4.63 -5.59 -25.86
CA THR A 250 5.74 -4.90 -26.42
C THR A 250 6.34 -4.25 -25.19
N THR A 251 7.44 -4.78 -24.71
CA THR A 251 8.46 -3.87 -24.26
C THR A 251 8.45 -2.87 -25.38
N VAL A 252 7.72 -1.78 -25.13
CA VAL A 252 7.82 -0.63 -25.98
C VAL A 252 9.27 -0.24 -25.82
N THR A 253 10.12 -0.86 -26.62
CA THR A 253 11.30 -0.23 -27.14
C THR A 253 10.71 0.88 -27.97
N VAL A 254 10.30 1.92 -27.28
CA VAL A 254 9.99 3.21 -27.85
C VAL A 254 11.32 3.72 -28.39
N HIS A 255 11.63 3.29 -29.61
CA HIS A 255 12.43 4.07 -30.54
C HIS A 255 11.49 5.07 -31.25
N GLY A 256 10.66 5.74 -30.42
CA GLY A 256 10.05 7.01 -30.71
C GLY A 256 10.82 8.07 -29.91
N PRO A 257 10.65 9.35 -30.19
CA PRO A 257 11.20 10.38 -29.33
C PRO A 257 10.79 10.05 -27.87
N PRO A 258 11.67 10.25 -26.87
CA PRO A 258 11.45 9.80 -25.50
C PRO A 258 10.05 10.24 -25.05
N THR A 259 9.14 9.28 -24.88
CA THR A 259 7.80 9.57 -24.36
C THR A 259 8.00 10.00 -22.92
N VAL A 260 7.72 11.26 -22.69
CA VAL A 260 7.79 11.86 -21.36
C VAL A 260 6.90 11.03 -20.42
N PRO A 261 7.43 10.41 -19.35
CA PRO A 261 6.62 9.58 -18.47
C PRO A 261 5.51 10.42 -17.84
N SER A 262 4.27 9.98 -17.97
CA SER A 262 3.11 10.66 -17.38
C SER A 262 2.20 9.61 -16.70
N SER A 263 2.38 9.43 -15.41
CA SER A 263 1.61 8.47 -14.60
C SER A 263 0.63 9.13 -13.62
N LEU A 264 0.32 10.43 -13.81
CA LEU A 264 -0.65 11.12 -12.96
C LEU A 264 -2.06 10.54 -13.16
N PRO A 265 -2.78 10.20 -12.08
CA PRO A 265 -4.20 9.88 -12.14
C PRO A 265 -5.02 11.07 -12.66
N THR A 266 -6.20 10.79 -13.18
CA THR A 266 -7.14 11.80 -13.65
C THR A 266 -7.56 12.72 -12.50
N ASP A 267 -7.61 14.02 -12.74
CA ASP A 267 -8.09 15.04 -11.80
C ASP A 267 -9.62 14.89 -11.58
N ASP A 268 -10.05 15.28 -10.40
CA ASP A 268 -11.45 15.25 -10.00
C ASP A 268 -12.22 16.46 -10.58
N PRO A 269 -13.19 16.25 -11.50
CA PRO A 269 -13.96 17.34 -12.09
C PRO A 269 -14.83 18.09 -11.08
N GLN A 270 -15.12 17.49 -9.91
CA GLN A 270 -15.91 18.08 -8.84
C GLN A 270 -15.06 18.72 -7.74
N PHE A 271 -13.77 18.99 -8.02
CA PHE A 271 -12.88 19.67 -7.08
C PHE A 271 -13.38 21.11 -6.82
N ALA A 272 -13.54 21.48 -5.55
CA ALA A 272 -14.06 22.79 -5.16
C ALA A 272 -13.16 23.50 -4.13
N GLY A 273 -12.93 24.79 -4.33
CA GLY A 273 -12.15 25.65 -3.45
C GLY A 273 -10.66 25.36 -3.43
N ARG A 274 -10.00 25.65 -2.31
CA ARG A 274 -8.55 25.44 -2.08
C ARG A 274 -7.63 26.43 -2.80
N ASP A 275 -8.14 27.58 -3.20
CA ASP A 275 -7.33 28.57 -3.95
C ASP A 275 -6.12 29.05 -3.13
N ARG A 276 -6.26 29.14 -1.80
CA ARG A 276 -5.17 29.55 -0.89
C ARG A 276 -4.08 28.51 -0.83
N GLU A 277 -4.43 27.23 -0.73
CA GLU A 277 -3.51 26.12 -0.67
C GLU A 277 -2.80 25.92 -2.02
N LEU A 278 -3.53 26.03 -3.13
CA LEU A 278 -2.96 26.01 -4.49
C LEU A 278 -1.96 27.16 -4.67
N ALA A 279 -2.34 28.40 -4.29
CA ALA A 279 -1.47 29.55 -4.36
C ALA A 279 -0.21 29.43 -3.49
N ALA A 280 -0.32 28.81 -2.31
CA ALA A 280 0.83 28.58 -1.43
C ALA A 280 1.84 27.59 -2.02
N ILE A 281 1.38 26.60 -2.79
CA ILE A 281 2.27 25.71 -3.54
C ILE A 281 2.93 26.45 -4.70
N ASP A 282 2.16 27.25 -5.45
CA ASP A 282 2.67 28.05 -6.59
C ASP A 282 3.71 29.08 -6.15
N GLU A 283 3.50 29.76 -5.03
CA GLU A 283 4.47 30.69 -4.46
C GLU A 283 5.79 30.01 -4.16
N PHE A 284 5.75 28.87 -3.46
CA PHE A 284 6.95 28.10 -3.16
C PHE A 284 7.70 27.66 -4.42
N VAL A 285 6.98 27.16 -5.42
CA VAL A 285 7.62 26.69 -6.67
C VAL A 285 8.23 27.84 -7.46
N ARG A 286 7.62 29.03 -7.46
CA ARG A 286 8.17 30.24 -8.09
C ARG A 286 9.44 30.73 -7.40
N ASP A 287 9.48 30.74 -6.07
CA ASP A 287 10.65 31.16 -5.29
C ASP A 287 11.86 30.26 -5.58
N VAL A 288 11.60 29.00 -5.80
CA VAL A 288 12.63 28.02 -6.14
C VAL A 288 13.10 28.16 -7.60
N ASP A 289 12.25 28.53 -8.54
CA ASP A 289 12.63 28.78 -9.94
C ASP A 289 13.48 30.05 -10.10
N SER A 290 13.43 31.00 -9.15
CA SER A 290 14.13 32.28 -9.19
C SER A 290 15.61 32.25 -8.78
N GLY A 291 16.22 31.09 -8.49
CA GLY A 291 17.68 30.94 -8.44
C GLY A 291 18.31 30.62 -7.07
N ALA A 292 17.58 30.08 -6.12
CA ALA A 292 18.17 29.56 -4.88
C ALA A 292 18.96 28.27 -5.14
N PRO A 293 20.10 28.03 -4.42
CA PRO A 293 20.97 26.88 -4.69
C PRO A 293 20.23 25.56 -4.49
N ALA A 294 20.61 24.55 -5.25
CA ALA A 294 20.09 23.20 -5.43
C ALA A 294 19.68 22.41 -4.16
N ALA A 295 18.66 22.89 -3.44
CA ALA A 295 18.02 22.13 -2.37
C ALA A 295 16.86 21.28 -2.94
N PRO A 296 16.65 20.06 -2.44
CA PRO A 296 15.53 19.24 -2.90
C PRO A 296 14.20 19.96 -2.67
N ARG A 297 13.46 20.13 -3.75
CA ARG A 297 12.19 20.85 -3.80
C ARG A 297 11.08 19.93 -3.33
N THR A 298 10.68 20.00 -2.08
CA THR A 298 9.66 19.12 -1.53
C THR A 298 8.52 19.93 -0.90
N VAL A 299 7.29 19.65 -1.34
CA VAL A 299 6.05 20.15 -0.73
C VAL A 299 5.40 19.00 0.03
N VAL A 300 5.09 19.20 1.31
CA VAL A 300 4.32 18.25 2.11
C VAL A 300 2.93 18.81 2.34
N ILE A 301 1.93 18.12 1.83
CA ILE A 301 0.51 18.40 2.02
C ILE A 301 0.02 17.51 3.15
N ASP A 302 -0.18 18.07 4.34
CA ASP A 302 -0.65 17.32 5.50
C ASP A 302 -2.06 17.75 5.97
N GLY A 303 -2.65 16.99 6.85
CA GLY A 303 -3.96 17.28 7.42
C GLY A 303 -4.77 16.04 7.76
N PRO A 304 -5.94 16.21 8.41
CA PRO A 304 -6.80 15.12 8.81
C PRO A 304 -7.24 14.21 7.66
N ALA A 305 -7.72 13.02 8.00
CA ALA A 305 -8.32 12.10 7.03
C ALA A 305 -9.54 12.73 6.34
N GLY A 306 -9.73 12.48 5.04
CA GLY A 306 -10.89 12.97 4.29
C GLY A 306 -10.86 14.45 3.88
N MET A 307 -9.76 15.18 4.12
CA MET A 307 -9.62 16.61 3.79
C MET A 307 -9.32 16.92 2.32
N GLY A 308 -9.14 15.90 1.48
CA GLY A 308 -8.88 16.09 0.05
C GLY A 308 -7.43 16.40 -0.29
N LYS A 309 -6.45 15.90 0.49
CA LYS A 309 -5.00 16.09 0.25
C LYS A 309 -4.55 15.56 -1.10
N SER A 310 -4.91 14.31 -1.42
CA SER A 310 -4.60 13.68 -2.71
C SER A 310 -5.25 14.43 -3.87
N ALA A 311 -6.52 14.84 -3.71
CA ALA A 311 -7.21 15.65 -4.71
C ALA A 311 -6.53 17.02 -4.94
N LEU A 312 -6.05 17.69 -3.86
CA LEU A 312 -5.29 18.93 -3.97
C LEU A 312 -3.97 18.73 -4.70
N ALA A 313 -3.22 17.66 -4.35
CA ALA A 313 -1.96 17.32 -5.00
C ALA A 313 -2.15 17.05 -6.50
N LEU A 314 -3.15 16.24 -6.86
CA LEU A 314 -3.47 15.92 -8.26
C LEU A 314 -3.95 17.14 -9.03
N ARG A 315 -4.85 17.94 -8.44
CA ARG A 315 -5.34 19.19 -9.06
C ARG A 315 -4.19 20.14 -9.39
N TRP A 316 -3.32 20.41 -8.39
CA TRP A 316 -2.16 21.26 -8.61
C TRP A 316 -1.22 20.68 -9.68
N SER A 317 -0.95 19.38 -9.62
CA SER A 317 -0.09 18.67 -10.57
C SER A 317 -0.61 18.76 -11.99
N THR A 318 -1.91 18.56 -12.21
CA THR A 318 -2.55 18.65 -13.52
C THR A 318 -2.49 20.07 -14.09
N LEU A 319 -2.80 21.08 -13.28
CA LEU A 319 -2.74 22.48 -13.70
C LEU A 319 -1.32 22.93 -14.06
N ASN A 320 -0.31 22.40 -13.41
CA ASN A 320 1.09 22.77 -13.56
C ASN A 320 1.93 21.76 -14.35
N ALA A 321 1.33 20.74 -14.96
CA ALA A 321 2.01 19.69 -15.70
C ALA A 321 2.98 20.24 -16.77
N HIS A 322 2.59 21.31 -17.46
CA HIS A 322 3.40 21.99 -18.48
C HIS A 322 4.75 22.54 -17.99
N ARG A 323 4.94 22.71 -16.67
CA ARG A 323 6.21 23.19 -16.06
C ARG A 323 7.25 22.09 -15.91
N PHE A 324 6.87 20.83 -16.10
CA PHE A 324 7.72 19.64 -15.92
C PHE A 324 7.84 18.86 -17.23
N PRO A 325 8.64 19.40 -18.20
CA PRO A 325 8.71 18.84 -19.54
C PRO A 325 9.29 17.42 -19.60
N ASP A 326 10.07 17.02 -18.59
CA ASP A 326 10.71 15.71 -18.55
C ASP A 326 9.82 14.63 -17.89
N GLY A 327 8.60 14.99 -17.42
CA GLY A 327 7.59 14.04 -17.03
C GLY A 327 7.04 14.16 -15.60
N HIS A 328 6.07 13.28 -15.34
CA HIS A 328 5.34 13.21 -14.08
C HIS A 328 5.30 11.77 -13.58
N LEU A 329 5.66 11.55 -12.33
CA LEU A 329 5.59 10.27 -11.66
C LEU A 329 4.59 10.34 -10.51
N TYR A 330 3.80 9.28 -10.35
CA TYR A 330 2.86 9.14 -9.25
C TYR A 330 3.01 7.74 -8.61
N VAL A 331 2.98 7.70 -7.29
CA VAL A 331 2.89 6.44 -6.54
C VAL A 331 2.07 6.65 -5.27
N ASP A 332 1.08 5.76 -5.05
CA ASP A 332 0.38 5.63 -3.76
C ASP A 332 1.23 4.74 -2.84
N LEU A 333 1.66 5.31 -1.73
CA LEU A 333 2.49 4.63 -0.73
C LEU A 333 1.68 3.80 0.25
N ALA A 334 0.36 3.75 0.09
CA ALA A 334 -0.58 2.97 0.92
C ALA A 334 -0.37 3.16 2.44
N GLY A 335 0.12 4.32 2.88
CA GLY A 335 0.47 4.57 4.28
C GLY A 335 -0.70 4.45 5.25
N PHE A 336 -1.90 4.69 4.77
CA PHE A 336 -3.16 4.55 5.51
C PHE A 336 -4.20 3.92 4.58
N GLY A 337 -4.54 2.68 4.84
CA GLY A 337 -5.45 1.91 4.01
C GLY A 337 -5.78 0.54 4.60
N PRO A 338 -6.46 -0.31 3.83
CA PRO A 338 -6.74 -1.68 4.21
C PRO A 338 -5.48 -2.57 4.17
N THR A 339 -4.52 -2.22 3.32
CA THR A 339 -3.25 -2.93 3.12
C THR A 339 -2.12 -2.34 3.96
N ALA A 340 -1.03 -3.09 4.12
CA ALA A 340 0.19 -2.57 4.72
C ALA A 340 0.79 -1.45 3.85
N PRO A 341 1.50 -0.46 4.46
CA PRO A 341 2.22 0.55 3.72
C PRO A 341 3.20 -0.06 2.72
N LEU A 342 3.28 0.53 1.53
CA LEU A 342 4.20 0.09 0.48
C LEU A 342 5.65 0.33 0.95
N GLU A 343 6.46 -0.71 0.91
CA GLU A 343 7.86 -0.60 1.29
C GLU A 343 8.64 0.30 0.32
N PRO A 344 9.63 1.09 0.81
CA PRO A 344 10.41 1.99 -0.04
C PRO A 344 11.09 1.28 -1.22
N VAL A 345 11.49 0.04 -1.05
CA VAL A 345 12.13 -0.77 -2.11
C VAL A 345 11.17 -1.04 -3.27
N ASP A 346 9.90 -1.33 -2.97
CA ASP A 346 8.88 -1.62 -3.98
C ASP A 346 8.43 -0.33 -4.67
N ALA A 347 8.21 0.73 -3.90
CA ALA A 347 7.90 2.05 -4.44
C ALA A 347 8.99 2.56 -5.40
N LEU A 348 10.28 2.38 -5.06
CA LEU A 348 11.40 2.70 -5.95
C LEU A 348 11.39 1.83 -7.21
N GLY A 349 11.02 0.56 -7.08
CA GLY A 349 10.86 -0.34 -8.22
C GLY A 349 9.83 0.19 -9.22
N LEU A 350 8.65 0.59 -8.74
CA LEU A 350 7.58 1.17 -9.56
C LEU A 350 8.01 2.50 -10.22
N LEU A 351 8.68 3.39 -9.47
CA LEU A 351 9.17 4.66 -9.99
C LEU A 351 10.25 4.47 -11.07
N LEU A 352 11.18 3.53 -10.89
CA LEU A 352 12.21 3.20 -11.87
C LEU A 352 11.62 2.58 -13.13
N GLN A 353 10.62 1.69 -13.00
CA GLN A 353 9.88 1.14 -14.14
C GLN A 353 9.14 2.24 -14.92
N SER A 354 8.51 3.19 -14.23
CA SER A 354 7.86 4.34 -14.85
C SER A 354 8.84 5.25 -15.61
N LEU A 355 10.13 5.25 -15.22
CA LEU A 355 11.22 5.92 -15.95
C LEU A 355 11.78 5.08 -17.11
N GLY A 356 11.13 3.97 -17.45
CA GLY A 356 11.57 3.08 -18.54
C GLY A 356 12.76 2.20 -18.19
N THR A 357 13.08 2.02 -16.88
CA THR A 357 14.13 1.09 -16.46
C THR A 357 13.58 -0.34 -16.53
N PRO A 358 14.17 -1.24 -17.31
CA PRO A 358 13.78 -2.64 -17.33
C PRO A 358 13.88 -3.26 -15.92
N VAL A 359 12.96 -4.15 -15.59
CA VAL A 359 12.86 -4.76 -14.25
C VAL A 359 14.17 -5.47 -13.88
N GLU A 360 14.81 -6.08 -14.86
CA GLU A 360 16.06 -6.83 -14.73
C GLU A 360 17.26 -5.93 -14.34
N GLN A 361 17.19 -4.65 -14.69
CA GLN A 361 18.22 -3.66 -14.37
C GLN A 361 18.00 -2.95 -13.04
N ILE A 362 16.84 -3.19 -12.39
CA ILE A 362 16.51 -2.58 -11.10
C ILE A 362 17.19 -3.40 -9.99
N PRO A 363 18.13 -2.81 -9.23
CA PRO A 363 18.83 -3.53 -8.16
C PRO A 363 17.87 -4.03 -7.07
N ASP A 364 18.23 -5.13 -6.39
CA ASP A 364 17.42 -5.65 -5.26
C ASP A 364 17.52 -4.78 -4.00
N SER A 365 18.67 -4.14 -3.80
CA SER A 365 18.92 -3.31 -2.61
C SER A 365 18.17 -1.98 -2.66
N SER A 366 17.42 -1.65 -1.60
CA SER A 366 16.72 -0.36 -1.45
C SER A 366 17.68 0.84 -1.62
N LEU A 367 18.90 0.75 -1.08
CA LEU A 367 19.90 1.81 -1.20
C LEU A 367 20.36 1.99 -2.66
N ALA A 368 20.59 0.88 -3.38
CA ALA A 368 20.99 0.92 -4.79
C ALA A 368 19.85 1.44 -5.68
N ARG A 369 18.59 1.03 -5.44
CA ARG A 369 17.42 1.60 -6.12
C ARG A 369 17.29 3.09 -5.89
N ALA A 370 17.44 3.57 -4.66
CA ALA A 370 17.40 4.99 -4.33
C ALA A 370 18.54 5.77 -5.01
N ALA A 371 19.74 5.21 -5.09
CA ALA A 371 20.86 5.81 -5.82
C ALA A 371 20.59 5.86 -7.32
N MET A 372 20.07 4.78 -7.91
CA MET A 372 19.69 4.70 -9.32
C MET A 372 18.56 5.69 -9.64
N PHE A 373 17.54 5.79 -8.80
CA PHE A 373 16.43 6.74 -8.99
C PHE A 373 16.92 8.19 -8.99
N ARG A 374 17.78 8.55 -8.03
CA ARG A 374 18.40 9.89 -8.00
C ARG A 374 19.27 10.17 -9.22
N LEU A 375 20.03 9.17 -9.68
CA LEU A 375 20.86 9.30 -10.89
C LEU A 375 19.99 9.51 -12.14
N ARG A 376 18.94 8.69 -12.30
CA ARG A 376 18.03 8.75 -13.46
C ARG A 376 17.21 10.05 -13.51
N THR A 377 16.94 10.65 -12.36
CA THR A 377 16.19 11.91 -12.24
C THR A 377 17.10 13.14 -12.11
N SER A 378 18.43 12.95 -12.06
CA SER A 378 19.38 14.05 -11.95
C SER A 378 19.39 14.91 -13.22
N GLY A 379 19.25 16.22 -13.02
CA GLY A 379 19.20 17.19 -14.13
C GLY A 379 17.85 17.26 -14.85
N LEU A 380 16.90 16.37 -14.56
CA LEU A 380 15.56 16.40 -15.16
C LEU A 380 14.62 17.32 -14.39
N ARG A 381 13.75 18.01 -15.10
CA ARG A 381 12.66 18.83 -14.54
C ARG A 381 11.38 18.01 -14.48
N MET A 382 11.29 17.14 -13.50
CA MET A 382 10.17 16.23 -13.30
C MET A 382 9.35 16.58 -12.06
N LEU A 383 8.08 16.19 -12.09
CA LEU A 383 7.20 16.18 -10.92
C LEU A 383 7.05 14.76 -10.38
N VAL A 384 7.30 14.58 -9.09
CA VAL A 384 7.10 13.30 -8.39
C VAL A 384 6.04 13.47 -7.31
N VAL A 385 4.94 12.76 -7.42
CA VAL A 385 3.85 12.76 -6.44
C VAL A 385 3.90 11.46 -5.63
N LEU A 386 4.17 11.61 -4.34
CA LEU A 386 4.19 10.52 -3.35
C LEU A 386 2.93 10.64 -2.50
N ASP A 387 1.89 9.92 -2.87
CA ASP A 387 0.60 10.02 -2.21
C ASP A 387 0.52 9.10 -0.98
N ASN A 388 -0.23 9.51 0.05
CA ASN A 388 -0.57 8.72 1.22
C ASN A 388 0.63 8.13 1.98
N ALA A 389 1.64 8.94 2.26
CA ALA A 389 2.85 8.51 2.97
C ALA A 389 2.59 8.23 4.47
N ALA A 390 3.13 7.14 4.99
CA ALA A 390 3.04 6.74 6.41
C ALA A 390 4.06 7.46 7.29
N SER A 391 5.30 7.64 6.82
CA SER A 391 6.41 8.13 7.63
C SER A 391 7.43 8.96 6.84
N SER A 392 8.22 9.75 7.58
CA SER A 392 9.33 10.51 7.00
C SER A 392 10.42 9.61 6.40
N ASP A 393 10.62 8.42 6.95
CA ASP A 393 11.66 7.47 6.49
C ASP A 393 11.26 6.85 5.17
N GLN A 394 9.96 6.51 4.98
CA GLN A 394 9.41 6.05 3.72
C GLN A 394 9.67 7.07 2.60
N VAL A 395 9.33 8.34 2.83
CA VAL A 395 9.50 9.41 1.83
C VAL A 395 10.95 9.69 1.52
N ARG A 396 11.83 9.68 2.54
CA ARG A 396 13.25 10.03 2.39
C ARG A 396 13.98 9.15 1.38
N ALA A 397 13.65 7.86 1.36
CA ALA A 397 14.23 6.93 0.41
C ALA A 397 13.81 7.21 -1.04
N LEU A 398 12.65 7.85 -1.24
CA LEU A 398 12.01 8.08 -2.55
C LEU A 398 12.29 9.48 -3.13
N LEU A 399 13.10 10.31 -2.46
CA LEU A 399 13.41 11.65 -2.97
C LEU A 399 14.28 11.57 -4.23
N PRO A 400 13.86 12.25 -5.31
CA PRO A 400 14.56 12.26 -6.61
C PRO A 400 15.80 13.16 -6.60
N GLY A 401 16.40 13.38 -7.77
CA GLY A 401 17.45 14.37 -8.00
C GLY A 401 17.00 15.81 -7.74
N ALA A 402 17.98 16.71 -7.49
CA ALA A 402 17.75 18.07 -7.00
C ALA A 402 16.91 18.98 -7.91
N SER A 403 16.80 18.67 -9.21
CA SER A 403 16.03 19.49 -10.18
C SER A 403 14.54 19.17 -10.21
N CYS A 404 14.12 18.06 -9.56
CA CYS A 404 12.73 17.61 -9.53
C CYS A 404 11.94 18.29 -8.39
N LEU A 405 10.63 18.48 -8.61
CA LEU A 405 9.69 18.82 -7.55
C LEU A 405 9.07 17.55 -7.00
N THR A 406 9.03 17.41 -5.68
CA THR A 406 8.33 16.31 -5.00
C THR A 406 7.13 16.87 -4.24
N ILE A 407 5.93 16.34 -4.49
CA ILE A 407 4.73 16.59 -3.69
C ILE A 407 4.43 15.33 -2.89
N VAL A 408 4.32 15.48 -1.59
CA VAL A 408 4.03 14.37 -0.66
C VAL A 408 2.70 14.64 0.02
N THR A 409 1.77 13.71 0.00
CA THR A 409 0.58 13.80 0.85
C THR A 409 0.70 12.85 2.03
N SER A 410 0.22 13.26 3.19
CA SER A 410 0.22 12.41 4.38
C SER A 410 -0.86 12.82 5.37
N ARG A 411 -1.33 11.86 6.18
CA ARG A 411 -2.10 12.16 7.38
C ARG A 411 -1.21 12.58 8.55
N ASN A 412 0.08 12.25 8.48
CA ASN A 412 1.09 12.60 9.48
C ASN A 412 1.80 13.90 9.09
N GLN A 413 2.20 14.68 10.07
CA GLN A 413 2.94 15.94 9.86
C GLN A 413 4.37 15.74 9.32
N LEU A 414 4.87 14.53 9.19
CA LEU A 414 6.19 14.17 8.64
C LEU A 414 7.33 15.10 9.11
N ARG A 415 7.35 15.44 10.41
CA ARG A 415 8.30 16.41 11.01
C ARG A 415 9.76 16.07 10.73
N GLY A 416 10.09 14.79 10.63
CA GLY A 416 11.44 14.30 10.34
C GLY A 416 11.98 14.65 8.95
N LEU A 417 11.13 15.04 7.98
CA LEU A 417 11.59 15.53 6.68
C LEU A 417 12.16 16.96 6.77
N ALA A 418 11.50 17.84 7.52
CA ALA A 418 11.87 19.24 7.62
C ALA A 418 13.24 19.48 8.33
N THR A 419 13.75 18.49 9.07
CA THR A 419 15.03 18.63 9.79
C THR A 419 16.25 18.49 8.89
N ARG A 420 16.12 17.93 7.68
CA ARG A 420 17.25 17.63 6.78
C ARG A 420 17.06 18.12 5.34
N HIS A 421 15.87 18.56 4.99
CA HIS A 421 15.51 18.98 3.62
C HIS A 421 14.73 20.29 3.68
N ALA A 422 14.90 21.14 2.68
CA ALA A 422 14.05 22.31 2.48
C ALA A 422 12.64 21.83 2.09
N VAL A 423 11.69 21.89 3.02
CA VAL A 423 10.32 21.41 2.85
C VAL A 423 9.33 22.57 3.03
N ARG A 424 8.48 22.81 2.06
CA ARG A 424 7.29 23.64 2.23
C ARG A 424 6.17 22.77 2.78
N ARG A 425 5.58 23.17 3.89
CA ARG A 425 4.40 22.49 4.43
C ARG A 425 3.14 23.26 4.09
N VAL A 426 2.13 22.55 3.60
CA VAL A 426 0.78 23.05 3.34
C VAL A 426 -0.19 22.16 4.12
N THR A 427 -0.66 22.67 5.26
CA THR A 427 -1.67 21.95 6.05
C THR A 427 -3.04 22.25 5.49
N VAL A 428 -3.79 21.22 5.13
CA VAL A 428 -5.12 21.33 4.53
C VAL A 428 -6.19 21.50 5.61
N PRO A 429 -6.79 22.70 5.76
CA PRO A 429 -7.84 22.95 6.74
C PRO A 429 -9.19 22.39 6.25
N ARG A 430 -10.25 22.59 7.04
CA ARG A 430 -11.63 22.41 6.60
C ARG A 430 -11.96 23.31 5.44
N LEU A 431 -12.92 22.91 4.59
CA LEU A 431 -13.41 23.80 3.53
C LEU A 431 -14.01 25.08 4.12
N SER A 432 -13.95 26.18 3.35
CA SER A 432 -14.76 27.34 3.67
C SER A 432 -16.25 26.98 3.59
N PRO A 433 -17.13 27.65 4.30
CA PRO A 433 -18.58 27.39 4.18
C PRO A 433 -19.08 27.48 2.73
N GLY A 434 -18.56 28.43 1.95
CA GLY A 434 -18.91 28.62 0.54
C GLY A 434 -18.45 27.45 -0.34
N ASP A 435 -17.17 27.00 -0.19
CA ASP A 435 -16.62 25.88 -0.96
C ASP A 435 -17.31 24.56 -0.59
N ALA A 436 -17.68 24.38 0.69
CA ALA A 436 -18.43 23.21 1.14
C ALA A 436 -19.84 23.15 0.53
N CYS A 437 -20.54 24.28 0.44
CA CYS A 437 -21.83 24.38 -0.25
C CYS A 437 -21.66 24.12 -1.77
N ALA A 438 -20.60 24.67 -2.39
CA ALA A 438 -20.30 24.47 -3.80
C ALA A 438 -20.02 22.99 -4.12
N LEU A 439 -19.29 22.29 -3.24
CA LEU A 439 -19.02 20.85 -3.39
C LEU A 439 -20.32 20.03 -3.38
N ILE A 440 -21.23 20.30 -2.44
CA ILE A 440 -22.54 19.63 -2.41
C ILE A 440 -23.31 19.90 -3.69
N GLY A 441 -23.34 21.17 -4.13
CA GLY A 441 -24.02 21.57 -5.37
C GLY A 441 -23.46 20.87 -6.60
N ALA A 442 -22.14 20.72 -6.69
CA ALA A 442 -21.47 20.01 -7.79
C ALA A 442 -21.82 18.50 -7.84
N VAL A 443 -21.95 17.85 -6.68
CA VAL A 443 -22.29 16.41 -6.59
C VAL A 443 -23.77 16.17 -6.84
N VAL A 444 -24.66 16.96 -6.21
CA VAL A 444 -26.11 16.77 -6.30
C VAL A 444 -26.69 17.32 -7.62
N GLY A 445 -25.98 18.23 -8.26
CA GLY A 445 -26.44 18.93 -9.46
C GLY A 445 -27.50 19.99 -9.14
N GLY A 446 -28.12 20.59 -10.16
CA GLY A 446 -29.02 21.72 -10.04
C GLY A 446 -30.37 21.48 -9.28
N ARG A 447 -30.48 20.35 -8.54
CA ARG A 447 -31.70 19.96 -7.81
C ARG A 447 -31.86 20.61 -6.44
N ILE A 448 -30.78 21.16 -5.91
CA ILE A 448 -30.80 21.88 -4.62
C ILE A 448 -30.15 23.26 -4.78
N ASP A 449 -30.66 24.23 -4.04
CA ASP A 449 -29.99 25.53 -3.91
C ASP A 449 -28.82 25.42 -2.93
N PRO A 450 -27.56 25.58 -3.39
CA PRO A 450 -26.38 25.51 -2.51
C PRO A 450 -26.42 26.58 -1.40
N GLY A 451 -27.20 27.67 -1.59
CA GLY A 451 -27.38 28.75 -0.62
C GLY A 451 -28.46 28.50 0.42
N SER A 452 -29.22 27.41 0.34
CA SER A 452 -30.31 27.11 1.26
C SER A 452 -29.85 26.89 2.71
N GLN A 453 -30.76 27.09 3.65
CA GLN A 453 -30.48 26.89 5.08
C GLN A 453 -30.19 25.41 5.38
N GLU A 454 -30.87 24.53 4.68
CA GLU A 454 -30.73 23.08 4.79
C GLU A 454 -29.31 22.62 4.38
N VAL A 455 -28.79 23.14 3.25
CA VAL A 455 -27.44 22.85 2.80
C VAL A 455 -26.40 23.36 3.80
N ARG A 456 -26.57 24.57 4.33
CA ARG A 456 -25.67 25.11 5.37
C ARG A 456 -25.68 24.23 6.63
N ARG A 457 -26.84 23.74 7.05
CA ARG A 457 -26.96 22.84 8.19
C ARG A 457 -26.24 21.53 7.94
N LEU A 458 -26.36 20.96 6.75
CA LEU A 458 -25.67 19.75 6.31
C LEU A 458 -24.15 19.94 6.31
N VAL A 459 -23.68 21.07 5.82
CA VAL A 459 -22.26 21.45 5.82
C VAL A 459 -21.68 21.50 7.24
N GLU A 460 -22.44 22.05 8.21
CA GLU A 460 -22.05 22.08 9.62
C GLU A 460 -21.98 20.67 10.22
N LEU A 461 -23.01 19.83 9.97
CA LEU A 461 -23.04 18.44 10.44
C LEU A 461 -21.85 17.61 9.92
N CYS A 462 -21.42 17.86 8.68
CA CYS A 462 -20.25 17.22 8.07
C CYS A 462 -18.91 17.86 8.48
N ASP A 463 -18.90 18.79 9.43
CA ASP A 463 -17.71 19.51 9.90
C ASP A 463 -16.87 20.08 8.73
N ARG A 464 -17.51 20.41 7.63
CA ARG A 464 -16.89 20.93 6.39
C ARG A 464 -15.76 20.02 5.83
N THR A 465 -15.87 18.72 6.10
CA THR A 465 -14.92 17.70 5.65
C THR A 465 -15.32 17.20 4.25
N PRO A 466 -14.51 17.36 3.20
CA PRO A 466 -14.87 17.00 1.82
C PRO A 466 -15.40 15.57 1.66
N LEU A 467 -14.77 14.59 2.29
CA LEU A 467 -15.20 13.18 2.21
C LEU A 467 -16.61 12.99 2.83
N ALA A 468 -16.86 13.55 4.01
CA ALA A 468 -18.17 13.45 4.64
C ALA A 468 -19.25 14.16 3.81
N LEU A 469 -18.93 15.34 3.26
CA LEU A 469 -19.82 16.09 2.37
C LEU A 469 -20.16 15.29 1.11
N ARG A 470 -19.20 14.61 0.49
CA ARG A 470 -19.44 13.76 -0.68
C ARG A 470 -20.32 12.56 -0.37
N ILE A 471 -20.04 11.82 0.72
CA ILE A 471 -20.86 10.69 1.14
C ILE A 471 -22.31 11.10 1.32
N VAL A 472 -22.54 12.24 1.97
CA VAL A 472 -23.89 12.75 2.20
C VAL A 472 -24.52 13.30 0.91
N ALA A 473 -23.76 14.00 0.08
CA ALA A 473 -24.25 14.53 -1.20
C ALA A 473 -24.66 13.41 -2.15
N GLU A 474 -23.89 12.31 -2.21
CA GLU A 474 -24.24 11.10 -2.97
C GLU A 474 -25.54 10.45 -2.43
N LYS A 475 -25.70 10.36 -1.10
CA LYS A 475 -26.95 9.87 -0.51
C LYS A 475 -28.14 10.74 -0.91
N VAL A 476 -27.99 12.07 -0.89
CA VAL A 476 -28.99 13.03 -1.38
C VAL A 476 -29.28 12.85 -2.87
N ALA A 477 -28.23 12.66 -3.68
CA ALA A 477 -28.35 12.49 -5.13
C ALA A 477 -29.15 11.24 -5.50
N ARG A 478 -29.01 10.15 -4.76
CA ARG A 478 -29.69 8.86 -4.98
C ARG A 478 -31.15 8.84 -4.54
N LEU A 479 -31.56 9.72 -3.65
CA LEU A 479 -32.89 9.77 -3.09
C LEU A 479 -33.67 11.02 -3.60
N PRO A 480 -33.98 11.11 -4.91
CA PRO A 480 -34.55 12.30 -5.52
C PRO A 480 -35.98 12.62 -5.04
N HIS A 481 -36.65 11.64 -4.43
CA HIS A 481 -38.03 11.76 -3.95
C HIS A 481 -38.13 12.15 -2.47
N VAL A 482 -37.00 12.14 -1.74
CA VAL A 482 -36.95 12.50 -0.32
C VAL A 482 -36.56 13.97 -0.19
N SER A 483 -37.34 14.73 0.57
CA SER A 483 -37.02 16.15 0.80
C SER A 483 -35.76 16.30 1.65
N LEU A 484 -34.94 17.30 1.36
CA LEU A 484 -33.70 17.57 2.10
C LEU A 484 -33.90 17.72 3.61
N PRO A 485 -34.99 18.41 4.10
CA PRO A 485 -35.30 18.48 5.53
C PRO A 485 -35.56 17.10 6.18
N HIS A 486 -36.15 16.15 5.44
CA HIS A 486 -36.41 14.80 5.93
C HIS A 486 -35.09 14.02 6.06
N LEU A 487 -34.24 14.03 5.01
CA LEU A 487 -32.91 13.46 5.04
C LEU A 487 -32.01 14.04 6.15
N LEU A 488 -32.12 15.35 6.41
CA LEU A 488 -31.41 16.02 7.51
C LEU A 488 -31.87 15.50 8.87
N ARG A 489 -33.17 15.28 9.05
CA ARG A 489 -33.72 14.74 10.29
C ARG A 489 -33.22 13.33 10.53
N ASP A 490 -33.29 12.48 9.51
CA ASP A 490 -32.77 11.11 9.55
C ASP A 490 -31.26 11.08 9.88
N LEU A 491 -30.48 11.97 9.24
CA LEU A 491 -29.05 12.11 9.52
C LEU A 491 -28.74 12.65 10.92
N ILE A 492 -29.66 13.36 11.57
CA ILE A 492 -29.51 13.84 12.95
C ILE A 492 -29.91 12.77 13.96
N GLU A 493 -30.90 11.96 13.64
CA GLU A 493 -31.45 10.93 14.52
C GLU A 493 -30.65 9.61 14.49
N ASP A 494 -29.95 9.34 13.39
CA ASP A 494 -29.22 8.10 13.16
C ASP A 494 -27.77 8.22 13.65
N GLU A 495 -27.40 7.43 14.67
CA GLU A 495 -25.99 7.35 15.14
C GLU A 495 -25.05 6.74 14.08
N GLU A 496 -25.59 6.06 13.05
CA GLU A 496 -24.88 5.47 11.91
C GLU A 496 -24.60 6.48 10.77
N ARG A 497 -24.67 7.77 11.06
CA ARG A 497 -24.66 8.93 10.13
C ARG A 497 -23.60 8.94 9.04
N LEU A 498 -22.55 8.18 9.20
CA LEU A 498 -21.36 8.17 8.35
C LEU A 498 -21.12 6.79 7.71
N GLU A 499 -22.10 5.90 7.78
CA GLU A 499 -22.04 4.63 7.08
C GLU A 499 -22.67 4.75 5.69
N ALA A 500 -21.96 4.28 4.67
CA ALA A 500 -22.53 4.10 3.35
C ALA A 500 -23.65 3.06 3.44
N PRO A 501 -24.77 3.17 2.66
CA PRO A 501 -25.76 2.11 2.58
C PRO A 501 -25.13 0.76 2.27
N ALA A 502 -25.74 -0.34 2.77
CA ALA A 502 -25.23 -1.68 2.60
C ALA A 502 -25.07 -2.13 1.12
N ASP A 503 -25.78 -1.46 0.21
CA ASP A 503 -25.72 -1.69 -1.24
C ASP A 503 -24.63 -0.87 -1.95
N PHE A 504 -23.81 -0.13 -1.20
CA PHE A 504 -22.71 0.61 -1.77
C PHE A 504 -21.50 -0.32 -1.92
N ASP A 505 -20.87 -0.29 -3.10
CA ASP A 505 -19.58 -0.93 -3.38
C ASP A 505 -18.71 -0.91 -2.12
N ALA A 506 -18.26 -2.08 -1.68
CA ALA A 506 -17.39 -2.26 -0.51
C ALA A 506 -16.09 -1.42 -0.60
N ASN A 507 -15.84 -0.79 -1.74
CA ASN A 507 -14.76 0.14 -2.04
C ASN A 507 -15.08 1.61 -1.75
N LEU A 508 -16.36 2.00 -1.53
CA LEU A 508 -16.72 3.33 -1.09
C LEU A 508 -16.54 3.42 0.42
N VAL A 509 -15.41 3.89 0.76
CA VAL A 509 -14.80 4.01 2.06
C VAL A 509 -15.70 4.80 2.99
N ASN A 510 -16.39 4.11 3.89
CA ASN A 510 -17.08 4.71 5.02
C ASN A 510 -16.12 5.62 5.80
N PHE A 511 -16.55 6.83 6.18
CA PHE A 511 -15.74 7.80 6.91
C PHE A 511 -15.17 7.20 8.22
N ARG A 512 -15.94 6.34 8.91
CA ARG A 512 -15.50 5.58 10.09
C ARG A 512 -14.31 4.67 9.77
N THR A 513 -14.36 3.95 8.64
CA THR A 513 -13.28 3.10 8.15
C THR A 513 -12.02 3.90 7.84
N VAL A 514 -12.14 5.05 7.16
CA VAL A 514 -11.00 5.95 6.85
C VAL A 514 -10.34 6.46 8.13
N LEU A 515 -11.12 6.84 9.13
CA LEU A 515 -10.59 7.29 10.43
C LEU A 515 -9.97 6.15 11.22
N SER A 516 -10.54 4.93 11.16
CA SER A 516 -10.01 3.76 11.85
C SER A 516 -8.58 3.42 11.42
N TRP A 517 -8.23 3.66 10.16
CA TRP A 517 -6.84 3.47 9.69
C TRP A 517 -5.85 4.41 10.38
N SER A 518 -6.26 5.63 10.72
CA SER A 518 -5.43 6.57 11.48
C SER A 518 -5.28 6.14 12.95
N THR A 519 -6.30 5.50 13.54
CA THR A 519 -6.24 5.03 14.93
C THR A 519 -5.41 3.75 15.10
N ARG A 520 -5.22 2.94 14.06
CA ARG A 520 -4.37 1.72 14.09
C ARG A 520 -2.90 2.03 14.38
N SER A 521 -2.42 3.21 14.06
CA SER A 521 -1.03 3.64 14.30
C SER A 521 -0.78 4.17 15.71
N LEU A 522 -1.84 4.25 16.56
CA LEU A 522 -1.76 4.74 17.92
C LEU A 522 -1.27 3.65 18.89
N ASP A 523 -0.42 4.06 19.83
CA ASP A 523 -0.14 3.24 21.01
C ASP A 523 -1.35 3.22 21.96
N ALA A 524 -1.33 2.25 22.88
CA ALA A 524 -2.43 2.04 23.83
C ALA A 524 -2.73 3.30 24.67
N GLN A 525 -1.72 4.08 25.05
CA GLN A 525 -1.89 5.28 25.87
C GLN A 525 -2.61 6.40 25.10
N SER A 526 -2.19 6.65 23.86
CA SER A 526 -2.81 7.63 22.98
C SER A 526 -4.25 7.24 22.61
N LEU A 527 -4.51 5.95 22.41
CA LEU A 527 -5.85 5.45 22.12
C LEU A 527 -6.81 5.59 23.33
N ILE A 528 -6.33 5.26 24.53
CA ILE A 528 -7.12 5.42 25.78
C ILE A 528 -7.41 6.91 26.02
N LEU A 529 -6.42 7.79 25.81
CA LEU A 529 -6.61 9.23 25.96
C LEU A 529 -7.64 9.74 24.94
N LEU A 530 -7.54 9.36 23.67
CA LEU A 530 -8.50 9.77 22.63
C LEU A 530 -9.93 9.38 23.00
N ARG A 531 -10.14 8.16 23.51
CA ARG A 531 -11.46 7.68 23.96
C ARG A 531 -12.02 8.52 25.11
N ARG A 532 -11.21 8.81 26.12
CA ARG A 532 -11.63 9.67 27.25
C ARG A 532 -11.96 11.08 26.81
N LEU A 533 -11.13 11.68 25.94
CA LEU A 533 -11.40 12.99 25.37
C LEU A 533 -12.68 13.00 24.55
N ALA A 534 -12.98 11.94 23.82
CA ALA A 534 -14.21 11.82 23.04
C ALA A 534 -15.46 11.75 23.91
N THR A 535 -15.40 11.09 25.07
CA THR A 535 -16.55 10.93 25.99
C THR A 535 -16.77 12.18 26.84
N ASP A 536 -15.70 12.73 27.42
CA ASP A 536 -15.82 13.63 28.58
C ASP A 536 -15.32 15.05 28.31
N ALA A 537 -14.52 15.30 27.24
CA ALA A 537 -14.04 16.64 26.91
C ALA A 537 -15.03 17.42 26.04
N GLY A 538 -15.02 18.76 26.12
CA GLY A 538 -15.65 19.64 25.14
C GLY A 538 -14.95 19.61 23.76
N GLU A 539 -15.46 20.33 22.76
CA GLU A 539 -14.77 20.45 21.46
C GLU A 539 -13.37 21.05 21.61
N GLU A 540 -13.22 22.01 22.50
CA GLU A 540 -11.96 22.66 22.85
C GLU A 540 -11.62 22.37 24.31
N PHE A 541 -10.37 22.06 24.58
CA PHE A 541 -9.88 21.78 25.93
C PHE A 541 -8.41 22.18 26.09
N SER A 542 -8.00 22.41 27.34
CA SER A 542 -6.61 22.71 27.70
C SER A 542 -5.80 21.45 28.03
N LEU A 543 -4.46 21.59 28.06
CA LEU A 543 -3.57 20.55 28.58
C LEU A 543 -3.96 20.11 29.99
N THR A 544 -4.38 21.06 30.85
CA THR A 544 -4.78 20.78 32.23
C THR A 544 -6.06 19.94 32.26
N ALA A 545 -7.07 20.32 31.48
CA ALA A 545 -8.31 19.55 31.38
C ALA A 545 -8.06 18.12 30.85
N ALA A 546 -7.20 17.95 29.86
CA ALA A 546 -6.81 16.63 29.38
C ALA A 546 -6.10 15.80 30.45
N ALA A 547 -5.27 16.41 31.27
CA ALA A 547 -4.55 15.76 32.37
C ALA A 547 -5.52 15.30 33.48
N GLU A 548 -6.51 16.14 33.83
CA GLU A 548 -7.56 15.81 34.78
C GLU A 548 -8.43 14.64 34.28
N LEU A 549 -8.89 14.69 33.04
CA LEU A 549 -9.65 13.60 32.41
C LEU A 549 -8.86 12.30 32.32
N ALA A 550 -7.57 12.39 32.04
CA ALA A 550 -6.70 11.22 32.00
C ALA A 550 -6.27 10.72 33.39
N ALA A 551 -6.52 11.48 34.45
CA ALA A 551 -6.07 11.23 35.83
C ALA A 551 -4.53 11.04 35.94
N VAL A 552 -3.75 11.84 35.17
CA VAL A 552 -2.27 11.82 35.14
C VAL A 552 -1.71 13.25 35.14
N PRO A 553 -0.47 13.46 35.58
CA PRO A 553 0.15 14.78 35.53
C PRO A 553 0.23 15.36 34.12
N PRO A 554 0.17 16.70 33.93
CA PRO A 554 0.30 17.36 32.62
C PRO A 554 1.57 16.99 31.85
N THR A 555 2.66 16.66 32.53
CA THR A 555 3.91 16.20 31.93
C THR A 555 3.80 14.83 31.26
N VAL A 556 2.93 13.97 31.75
CA VAL A 556 2.71 12.61 31.22
C VAL A 556 1.74 12.63 30.05
N VAL A 557 0.64 13.42 30.15
CA VAL A 557 -0.38 13.48 29.08
C VAL A 557 0.11 14.20 27.83
N ARG A 558 1.17 15.00 27.92
CA ARG A 558 1.70 15.80 26.82
C ARG A 558 2.16 14.95 25.63
N SER A 559 2.90 13.87 25.89
CA SER A 559 3.41 12.99 24.83
C SER A 559 2.28 12.31 24.02
N PRO A 560 1.25 11.70 24.64
CA PRO A 560 0.07 11.21 23.91
C PRO A 560 -0.67 12.31 23.13
N LEU A 561 -0.83 13.52 23.70
CA LEU A 561 -1.48 14.65 22.99
C LEU A 561 -0.66 15.07 21.78
N ASP A 562 0.65 15.24 21.92
CA ASP A 562 1.56 15.60 20.82
C ASP A 562 1.50 14.54 19.69
N ARG A 563 1.31 13.27 20.04
CA ARG A 563 1.14 12.19 19.09
C ARG A 563 -0.20 12.27 18.35
N LEU A 564 -1.30 12.53 19.06
CA LEU A 564 -2.62 12.74 18.45
C LEU A 564 -2.63 13.95 17.51
N VAL A 565 -1.92 15.03 17.87
CA VAL A 565 -1.72 16.20 17.01
C VAL A 565 -0.85 15.84 15.79
N ALA A 566 0.22 15.06 15.96
CA ALA A 566 1.13 14.70 14.87
C ALA A 566 0.46 13.87 13.77
N ILE A 567 -0.60 13.10 14.10
CA ILE A 567 -1.41 12.33 13.15
C ILE A 567 -2.73 13.02 12.77
N ASN A 568 -2.85 14.30 13.13
CA ASN A 568 -4.00 15.14 12.81
C ASN A 568 -5.37 14.60 13.31
N LEU A 569 -5.41 13.87 14.41
CA LEU A 569 -6.65 13.50 15.12
C LEU A 569 -7.08 14.58 16.11
N LEU A 570 -6.16 15.42 16.57
CA LEU A 570 -6.43 16.63 17.34
C LEU A 570 -5.89 17.86 16.59
N GLY A 571 -6.65 18.94 16.60
CA GLY A 571 -6.17 20.27 16.25
C GLY A 571 -5.46 20.91 17.44
N GLN A 572 -4.42 21.72 17.19
CA GLN A 572 -3.78 22.57 18.19
C GLN A 572 -4.00 24.03 17.81
N GLU A 573 -4.76 24.78 18.62
CA GLU A 573 -5.15 26.17 18.37
C GLU A 573 -4.39 27.18 19.25
N GLY A 574 -3.13 26.88 19.54
CA GLY A 574 -2.26 27.72 20.36
C GLY A 574 -1.45 26.92 21.36
N GLN A 575 -0.73 27.62 22.27
CA GLN A 575 0.07 26.95 23.28
C GLN A 575 -0.86 26.30 24.31
N TYR A 576 -0.90 24.93 24.32
CA TYR A 576 -1.69 24.12 25.26
C TYR A 576 -3.22 24.17 25.09
N ARG A 577 -3.75 24.61 23.93
CA ARG A 577 -5.15 24.46 23.58
C ARG A 577 -5.31 23.49 22.43
N TYR A 578 -6.24 22.56 22.59
CA TYR A 578 -6.49 21.47 21.65
C TYR A 578 -7.97 21.47 21.27
N ARG A 579 -8.25 20.98 20.06
CA ARG A 579 -9.58 20.82 19.53
C ARG A 579 -9.82 19.42 19.01
N LEU A 580 -10.91 18.80 19.43
CA LEU A 580 -11.37 17.51 18.95
C LEU A 580 -12.56 17.71 18.00
N SER A 581 -12.40 17.32 16.73
CA SER A 581 -13.46 17.40 15.73
C SER A 581 -14.69 16.58 16.14
N PRO A 582 -15.93 17.05 15.91
CA PRO A 582 -17.15 16.27 16.13
C PRO A 582 -17.14 14.92 15.42
N LEU A 583 -16.62 14.86 14.19
CA LEU A 583 -16.50 13.60 13.43
C LEU A 583 -15.51 12.61 14.04
N VAL A 584 -14.34 13.09 14.50
CA VAL A 584 -13.36 12.25 15.20
C VAL A 584 -13.93 11.75 16.52
N ARG A 585 -14.66 12.61 17.23
CA ARG A 585 -15.37 12.27 18.47
C ARG A 585 -16.36 11.13 18.24
N ALA A 586 -17.26 11.24 17.26
CA ALA A 586 -18.28 10.25 16.95
C ALA A 586 -17.66 8.86 16.68
N VAL A 587 -16.55 8.83 15.91
CA VAL A 587 -15.82 7.58 15.62
C VAL A 587 -15.13 7.04 16.87
N ALA A 588 -14.48 7.90 17.68
CA ALA A 588 -13.76 7.48 18.88
C ALA A 588 -14.69 6.89 19.96
N VAL A 589 -15.91 7.44 20.12
CA VAL A 589 -16.96 6.87 20.97
C VAL A 589 -17.39 5.49 20.48
N GLY A 590 -17.58 5.30 19.16
CA GLY A 590 -17.94 4.00 18.57
C GLY A 590 -16.87 2.92 18.73
N LEU A 591 -15.60 3.28 18.92
CA LEU A 591 -14.53 2.32 19.23
C LEU A 591 -14.65 1.71 20.64
N THR A 592 -15.49 2.26 21.52
CA THR A 592 -15.72 1.73 22.88
C THR A 592 -16.72 0.59 22.89
N THR A 593 -17.66 0.53 21.96
CA THR A 593 -18.73 -0.49 21.91
C THR A 593 -18.29 -1.81 21.29
N SER A 594 -17.23 -1.80 20.47
CA SER A 594 -16.73 -3.02 19.78
C SER A 594 -15.70 -3.85 20.56
N SER A 595 -15.21 -3.40 21.72
CA SER A 595 -14.21 -4.12 22.52
C SER A 595 -14.60 -4.17 24.00
N ALA A 596 -15.65 -4.94 24.33
CA ALA A 596 -16.06 -5.24 25.69
C ALA A 596 -15.12 -6.20 26.44
N SER A 597 -13.79 -6.16 26.23
CA SER A 597 -12.84 -7.01 26.97
C SER A 597 -11.41 -6.46 27.02
N LEU A 598 -11.24 -5.19 27.42
CA LEU A 598 -9.94 -4.70 27.90
C LEU A 598 -10.15 -3.69 29.04
N SER A 599 -10.62 -4.17 30.17
CA SER A 599 -10.48 -3.50 31.45
C SER A 599 -9.02 -3.63 31.91
N VAL A 600 -8.15 -2.73 31.48
CA VAL A 600 -6.82 -2.60 32.07
C VAL A 600 -6.94 -1.65 33.25
N PRO A 601 -6.65 -2.11 34.49
CA PRO A 601 -6.75 -1.24 35.67
C PRO A 601 -5.77 -0.08 35.59
N VAL A 602 -6.24 1.09 35.99
CA VAL A 602 -5.51 2.38 36.02
C VAL A 602 -4.18 2.31 36.80
N THR A 603 -3.98 1.30 37.63
CA THR A 603 -2.78 1.06 38.45
C THR A 603 -1.48 0.82 37.66
N ARG A 604 -1.54 0.48 36.37
CA ARG A 604 -0.32 0.27 35.55
C ARG A 604 0.28 1.55 34.95
N LEU A 605 -0.46 2.64 34.87
CA LEU A 605 0.05 3.92 34.37
C LEU A 605 0.95 4.64 35.39
N VAL A 606 0.78 4.37 36.68
CA VAL A 606 1.57 4.97 37.78
C VAL A 606 2.86 4.19 38.03
N GLY A 607 2.86 2.87 37.76
CA GLY A 607 4.02 2.01 38.02
C GLY A 607 5.24 2.27 37.15
N THR A 608 5.04 2.70 35.90
CA THR A 608 6.14 2.97 34.95
C THR A 608 6.81 4.34 35.18
N ALA A 609 6.08 5.30 35.74
CA ALA A 609 6.62 6.62 36.06
C ALA A 609 7.46 6.61 37.36
N MET A 610 7.26 5.66 38.26
CA MET A 610 8.07 5.52 39.48
C MET A 610 9.35 4.70 39.29
N ALA A 611 9.39 3.80 38.31
CA ALA A 611 10.59 3.01 38.01
C ALA A 611 11.72 3.82 37.33
N LEU A 612 11.41 4.97 36.73
CA LEU A 612 12.39 5.88 36.08
C LEU A 612 12.97 6.94 37.04
N LYS A 613 12.60 6.94 38.34
CA LYS A 613 13.21 7.81 39.36
C LYS A 613 14.16 7.07 40.30
N ALA A 614 14.46 5.80 40.07
CA ALA A 614 15.33 4.98 40.88
C ALA A 614 16.54 4.39 40.13
N VAL A 615 16.96 5.05 39.00
CA VAL A 615 18.25 4.80 38.36
C VAL A 615 18.94 6.13 38.12
#